data_cb49b7e06e5a62e1ad6aa81459d48b4a
#
_entry.id   cb49b7e06e5a62e1ad6aa81459d48b4a
#
_cell.length_a   1.000
_cell.length_b   1.000
_cell.length_c   1.000
_cell.angle_alpha   90.00
_cell.angle_beta   90.00
_cell.angle_gamma   90.00
#
_symmetry.space_group_name_H-M   'P 1'
#
loop_
_entity.id
_entity.type
_entity.pdbx_description
1 polymer ?
#
loop_
_entity_poly.entity_id
_entity_poly.type
_entity_poly.pdbx_seq_one_letter_code
_entity_poly.pdbx_strand_id
1 'polypeptide(L)'
;KPDHIVECGSGTSTAFMAKLLNQVNPDGRLTALEHLPKFAEETDQLLCDHSVENIATVLRTPLEDWEVDGRHLSWYGVDPNRFPTGSIDLLVVDGPPHTTGPHPRYPAAFVLEECLSEDCVIVLDDGNREEEKQAAQRWGELLGSEVEYKGGPKGTYVLRTGKKAQ
;
A
#
# COMPACT_ATOMS: atom_id res chain seq x y z
N LYS A 1 -2.98 -10.96 12.85
CA LYS A 1 -3.95 -9.91 12.50
C LYS A 1 -3.20 -8.58 12.50
N PRO A 2 -3.42 -7.72 11.48
CA PRO A 2 -2.77 -6.42 11.46
C PRO A 2 -3.40 -5.46 12.48
N ASP A 3 -2.58 -4.59 13.07
CA ASP A 3 -3.04 -3.44 13.84
C ASP A 3 -3.15 -2.21 12.93
N HIS A 4 -2.29 -2.09 11.91
CA HIS A 4 -2.38 -1.02 10.94
C HIS A 4 -2.19 -1.53 9.50
N ILE A 5 -3.18 -1.25 8.66
CA ILE A 5 -3.14 -1.46 7.21
C ILE A 5 -2.93 -0.12 6.52
N VAL A 6 -1.99 -0.05 5.58
CA VAL A 6 -1.88 1.07 4.64
C VAL A 6 -2.17 0.55 3.24
N GLU A 7 -3.07 1.24 2.52
CA GLU A 7 -3.42 0.96 1.13
C GLU A 7 -3.00 2.13 0.25
N CYS A 8 -2.24 1.85 -0.80
CA CYS A 8 -1.94 2.80 -1.88
C CYS A 8 -3.02 2.65 -2.95
N GLY A 9 -3.88 3.63 -3.06
CA GLY A 9 -5.16 3.62 -3.75
C GLY A 9 -6.32 3.59 -2.77
N SER A 10 -7.54 3.79 -3.25
CA SER A 10 -8.74 3.66 -2.45
C SER A 10 -9.93 3.16 -3.27
N GLY A 11 -10.94 2.58 -2.61
CA GLY A 11 -12.15 2.11 -3.27
C GLY A 11 -12.86 0.96 -2.56
N THR A 12 -13.41 0.04 -3.35
CA THR A 12 -14.12 -1.12 -2.84
C THR A 12 -13.24 -2.02 -1.96
N SER A 13 -11.95 -2.15 -2.31
CA SER A 13 -10.96 -2.90 -1.52
C SER A 13 -10.80 -2.31 -0.11
N THR A 14 -10.75 -0.99 -0.01
CA THR A 14 -10.68 -0.26 1.27
C THR A 14 -11.86 -0.63 2.18
N ALA A 15 -13.08 -0.53 1.67
CA ALA A 15 -14.30 -0.87 2.44
C ALA A 15 -14.33 -2.35 2.83
N PHE A 16 -13.92 -3.24 1.93
CA PHE A 16 -13.85 -4.68 2.20
C PHE A 16 -12.83 -5.01 3.28
N MET A 17 -11.60 -4.47 3.16
CA MET A 17 -10.56 -4.67 4.17
C MET A 17 -10.94 -4.06 5.52
N ALA A 18 -11.56 -2.88 5.54
CA ALA A 18 -12.05 -2.26 6.77
C ALA A 18 -13.10 -3.14 7.47
N LYS A 19 -14.03 -3.75 6.73
CA LYS A 19 -15.00 -4.71 7.29
C LYS A 19 -14.34 -5.94 7.89
N LEU A 20 -13.38 -6.52 7.19
CA LEU A 20 -12.64 -7.68 7.70
C LEU A 20 -11.81 -7.29 8.94
N LEU A 21 -11.12 -6.15 8.88
CA LEU A 21 -10.33 -5.66 10.00
C LEU A 21 -11.20 -5.45 11.24
N ASN A 22 -12.37 -4.80 11.10
CA ASN A 22 -13.31 -4.59 12.19
C ASN A 22 -13.77 -5.91 12.85
N GLN A 23 -13.90 -6.99 12.08
CA GLN A 23 -14.28 -8.30 12.61
C GLN A 23 -13.15 -8.99 13.39
N VAL A 24 -11.90 -8.88 12.90
CA VAL A 24 -10.76 -9.61 13.47
C VAL A 24 -9.95 -8.78 14.47
N ASN A 25 -9.99 -7.46 14.36
CA ASN A 25 -9.29 -6.48 15.19
C ASN A 25 -10.03 -5.14 15.21
N PRO A 26 -11.08 -4.98 16.04
CA PRO A 26 -11.88 -3.74 16.11
C PRO A 26 -11.08 -2.48 16.51
N ASP A 27 -9.92 -2.66 17.15
CA ASP A 27 -9.01 -1.57 17.52
C ASP A 27 -7.98 -1.26 16.42
N GLY A 28 -7.97 -2.06 15.36
CA GLY A 28 -7.11 -1.85 14.20
C GLY A 28 -7.58 -0.66 13.36
N ARG A 29 -6.68 -0.17 12.51
CA ARG A 29 -6.95 0.95 11.61
C ARG A 29 -6.49 0.65 10.19
N LEU A 30 -7.16 1.25 9.21
CA LEU A 30 -6.77 1.25 7.82
C LEU A 30 -6.60 2.70 7.35
N THR A 31 -5.49 2.98 6.67
CA THR A 31 -5.24 4.26 6.03
C THR A 31 -5.07 4.05 4.53
N ALA A 32 -5.98 4.59 3.73
CA ALA A 32 -5.88 4.56 2.27
C ALA A 32 -5.34 5.89 1.76
N LEU A 33 -4.39 5.84 0.82
CA LEU A 33 -3.81 7.01 0.15
C LEU A 33 -4.52 7.20 -1.20
N GLU A 34 -5.14 8.36 -1.43
CA GLU A 34 -5.85 8.64 -2.68
C GLU A 34 -5.49 10.02 -3.22
N HIS A 35 -5.08 10.08 -4.49
CA HIS A 35 -4.67 11.34 -5.14
C HIS A 35 -5.82 12.07 -5.85
N LEU A 36 -6.89 11.37 -6.20
CA LEU A 36 -8.05 11.96 -6.88
C LEU A 36 -9.18 12.23 -5.89
N PRO A 37 -9.55 13.50 -5.65
CA PRO A 37 -10.59 13.87 -4.69
C PRO A 37 -11.91 13.12 -4.91
N LYS A 38 -12.29 12.90 -6.17
CA LYS A 38 -13.51 12.18 -6.54
C LYS A 38 -13.53 10.75 -5.97
N PHE A 39 -12.43 9.98 -6.15
CA PHE A 39 -12.37 8.61 -5.64
C PHE A 39 -12.25 8.55 -4.12
N ALA A 40 -11.60 9.56 -3.52
CA ALA A 40 -11.60 9.68 -2.07
C ALA A 40 -13.02 9.90 -1.50
N GLU A 41 -13.82 10.78 -2.13
CA GLU A 41 -15.22 11.02 -1.73
C GLU A 41 -16.09 9.78 -1.92
N GLU A 42 -15.97 9.10 -3.06
CA GLU A 42 -16.68 7.85 -3.33
C GLU A 42 -16.32 6.76 -2.30
N THR A 43 -15.05 6.68 -1.90
CA THR A 43 -14.61 5.73 -0.89
C THR A 43 -15.11 6.10 0.51
N ASP A 44 -15.05 7.39 0.90
CA ASP A 44 -15.64 7.84 2.16
C ASP A 44 -17.13 7.47 2.25
N GLN A 45 -17.89 7.63 1.15
CA GLN A 45 -19.29 7.20 1.10
C GLN A 45 -19.44 5.70 1.29
N LEU A 46 -18.60 4.88 0.63
CA LEU A 46 -18.60 3.43 0.82
C LEU A 46 -18.31 3.03 2.27
N LEU A 47 -17.37 3.71 2.94
CA LEU A 47 -17.08 3.44 4.35
C LEU A 47 -18.28 3.73 5.23
N CYS A 48 -18.98 4.84 5.01
CA CYS A 48 -20.22 5.19 5.73
C CYS A 48 -21.34 4.18 5.45
N ASP A 49 -21.56 3.81 4.19
CA ASP A 49 -22.60 2.86 3.79
C ASP A 49 -22.41 1.48 4.43
N HIS A 50 -21.16 1.15 4.75
CA HIS A 50 -20.78 -0.09 5.41
C HIS A 50 -20.53 0.03 6.92
N SER A 51 -20.69 1.22 7.50
CA SER A 51 -20.49 1.51 8.94
C SER A 51 -19.10 1.11 9.43
N VAL A 52 -18.06 1.48 8.66
CA VAL A 52 -16.64 1.22 8.96
C VAL A 52 -15.76 2.47 8.86
N GLU A 53 -16.36 3.66 8.84
CA GLU A 53 -15.69 4.96 8.83
C GLU A 53 -14.86 5.20 10.10
N ASN A 54 -15.10 4.46 11.17
CA ASN A 54 -14.30 4.46 12.38
C ASN A 54 -13.03 3.59 12.29
N ILE A 55 -12.96 2.68 11.31
CA ILE A 55 -11.85 1.75 11.09
C ILE A 55 -10.91 2.26 9.99
N ALA A 56 -11.46 2.87 8.95
CA ALA A 56 -10.71 3.32 7.80
C ALA A 56 -10.78 4.83 7.59
N THR A 57 -9.67 5.40 7.14
CA THR A 57 -9.56 6.82 6.77
C THR A 57 -8.93 6.94 5.39
N VAL A 58 -9.52 7.75 4.52
CA VAL A 58 -8.95 8.09 3.21
C VAL A 58 -8.16 9.39 3.32
N LEU A 59 -6.86 9.31 3.16
CA LEU A 59 -5.98 10.49 3.08
C LEU A 59 -5.94 11.00 1.64
N ARG A 60 -6.33 12.24 1.45
CA ARG A 60 -6.21 12.94 0.17
C ARG A 60 -4.76 13.39 0.00
N THR A 61 -4.03 12.67 -0.83
CA THR A 61 -2.58 12.82 -1.05
C THR A 61 -2.32 13.07 -2.53
N PRO A 62 -2.30 14.33 -2.99
CA PRO A 62 -1.93 14.64 -4.38
C PRO A 62 -0.58 14.01 -4.70
N LEU A 63 -0.33 13.72 -5.99
CA LEU A 63 0.96 13.17 -6.40
C LEU A 63 2.02 14.27 -6.37
N GLU A 64 3.19 13.91 -5.87
CA GLU A 64 4.38 14.75 -5.78
C GLU A 64 5.58 14.03 -6.40
N ASP A 65 6.64 14.77 -6.72
CA ASP A 65 7.89 14.23 -7.24
C ASP A 65 8.75 13.71 -6.07
N TRP A 66 9.17 12.46 -6.16
CA TRP A 66 10.03 11.80 -5.18
C TRP A 66 11.33 11.35 -5.82
N GLU A 67 12.44 11.65 -5.18
CA GLU A 67 13.73 11.05 -5.52
C GLU A 67 13.89 9.74 -4.74
N VAL A 68 13.77 8.61 -5.46
CA VAL A 68 13.82 7.28 -4.89
C VAL A 68 14.77 6.41 -5.70
N ASP A 69 15.76 5.79 -5.04
CA ASP A 69 16.72 4.89 -5.68
C ASP A 69 17.39 5.51 -6.92
N GLY A 70 17.72 6.82 -6.84
CA GLY A 70 18.33 7.61 -7.92
C GLY A 70 17.41 7.93 -9.09
N ARG A 71 16.08 7.80 -8.91
CA ARG A 71 15.05 8.09 -9.91
C ARG A 71 14.10 9.17 -9.38
N HIS A 72 13.64 10.05 -10.28
CA HIS A 72 12.54 10.97 -10.02
C HIS A 72 11.23 10.31 -10.46
N LEU A 73 10.34 10.04 -9.50
CA LEU A 73 9.09 9.33 -9.73
C LEU A 73 7.93 10.06 -9.06
N SER A 74 6.77 10.08 -9.72
CA SER A 74 5.56 10.66 -9.18
C SER A 74 4.85 9.66 -8.28
N TRP A 75 4.61 10.04 -7.02
CA TRP A 75 3.91 9.21 -6.05
C TRP A 75 3.14 10.06 -5.03
N TYR A 76 2.36 9.43 -4.17
CA TYR A 76 1.56 10.12 -3.14
C TYR A 76 2.40 11.05 -2.28
N GLY A 77 2.00 12.32 -2.19
CA GLY A 77 2.62 13.35 -1.34
C GLY A 77 2.21 13.18 0.12
N VAL A 78 2.60 12.06 0.71
CA VAL A 78 2.35 11.75 2.12
C VAL A 78 3.63 11.93 2.93
N ASP A 79 3.55 12.65 4.06
CA ASP A 79 4.63 12.66 5.03
C ASP A 79 4.73 11.30 5.73
N PRO A 80 5.84 10.54 5.55
CA PRO A 80 6.02 9.25 6.21
C PRO A 80 5.94 9.34 7.74
N ASN A 81 6.32 10.47 8.33
CA ASN A 81 6.26 10.67 9.78
C ASN A 81 4.84 10.63 10.35
N ARG A 82 3.80 10.62 9.51
CA ARG A 82 2.43 10.33 9.93
C ARG A 82 2.25 8.91 10.42
N PHE A 83 3.12 8.00 9.98
CA PHE A 83 3.12 6.60 10.39
C PHE A 83 4.27 6.38 11.37
N PRO A 84 4.00 5.95 12.62
CA PRO A 84 5.06 5.60 13.55
C PRO A 84 6.01 4.55 12.95
N THR A 85 7.28 4.61 13.28
CA THR A 85 8.28 3.61 12.89
C THR A 85 7.78 2.21 13.27
N GLY A 86 7.84 1.29 12.33
CA GLY A 86 7.47 -0.11 12.55
C GLY A 86 5.98 -0.35 12.82
N SER A 87 5.10 0.56 12.38
CA SER A 87 3.67 0.46 12.70
C SER A 87 2.80 -0.16 11.61
N ILE A 88 3.29 -0.32 10.39
CA ILE A 88 2.51 -0.85 9.27
C ILE A 88 2.69 -2.37 9.21
N ASP A 89 1.62 -3.12 9.45
CA ASP A 89 1.63 -4.59 9.43
C ASP A 89 1.21 -5.18 8.08
N LEU A 90 0.43 -4.41 7.31
CA LEU A 90 0.03 -4.78 5.97
C LEU A 90 0.09 -3.54 5.06
N LEU A 91 0.90 -3.61 4.01
CA LEU A 91 0.96 -2.62 2.95
C LEU A 91 0.37 -3.21 1.67
N VAL A 92 -0.74 -2.64 1.20
CA VAL A 92 -1.39 -3.04 -0.06
C VAL A 92 -1.13 -1.96 -1.10
N VAL A 93 -0.53 -2.34 -2.23
CA VAL A 93 -0.13 -1.39 -3.28
C VAL A 93 -0.88 -1.72 -4.57
N ASP A 94 -1.97 -0.98 -4.82
CA ASP A 94 -2.78 -1.04 -6.04
C ASP A 94 -2.84 0.32 -6.78
N GLY A 95 -2.15 1.32 -6.27
CA GLY A 95 -2.04 2.67 -6.83
C GLY A 95 -0.66 3.28 -6.63
N PRO A 96 -0.40 4.42 -7.28
CA PRO A 96 -1.23 5.09 -8.28
C PRO A 96 -1.37 4.29 -9.59
N PRO A 97 -2.35 4.61 -10.46
CA PRO A 97 -2.53 3.91 -11.73
C PRO A 97 -1.38 4.19 -12.70
N HIS A 98 -1.11 3.24 -13.61
CA HIS A 98 -0.02 3.33 -14.59
C HIS A 98 -0.09 4.58 -15.51
N THR A 99 -1.25 5.21 -15.60
CA THR A 99 -1.43 6.45 -16.37
C THR A 99 -0.82 7.70 -15.72
N THR A 100 -0.35 7.60 -14.48
CA THR A 100 0.23 8.74 -13.73
C THR A 100 1.72 8.95 -14.02
N GLY A 101 2.38 7.99 -14.64
CA GLY A 101 3.79 8.07 -15.01
C GLY A 101 4.46 6.70 -15.07
N PRO A 102 5.78 6.64 -15.31
CA PRO A 102 6.54 5.40 -15.27
C PRO A 102 6.72 4.92 -13.83
N HIS A 103 6.69 3.60 -13.63
CA HIS A 103 6.92 2.96 -12.35
C HIS A 103 6.10 3.55 -11.18
N PRO A 104 4.78 3.77 -11.32
CA PRO A 104 4.02 4.58 -10.37
C PRO A 104 3.94 3.97 -8.97
N ARG A 105 4.08 2.65 -8.84
CA ARG A 105 4.02 1.94 -7.55
C ARG A 105 5.39 1.72 -6.90
N TYR A 106 6.46 1.91 -7.69
CA TYR A 106 7.84 1.68 -7.27
C TYR A 106 8.22 2.39 -5.96
N PRO A 107 7.85 3.66 -5.70
CA PRO A 107 8.24 4.37 -4.49
C PRO A 107 7.68 3.81 -3.18
N ALA A 108 6.59 3.04 -3.22
CA ALA A 108 5.83 2.67 -2.02
C ALA A 108 6.69 2.09 -0.89
N ALA A 109 7.46 1.03 -1.15
CA ALA A 109 8.29 0.41 -0.11
C ALA A 109 9.48 1.28 0.30
N PHE A 110 10.04 2.08 -0.61
CA PHE A 110 11.14 2.99 -0.28
C PHE A 110 10.70 4.13 0.64
N VAL A 111 9.57 4.76 0.32
CA VAL A 111 9.07 5.90 1.10
C VAL A 111 8.57 5.45 2.47
N LEU A 112 7.99 4.25 2.57
CA LEU A 112 7.40 3.74 3.79
C LEU A 112 8.31 2.75 4.55
N GLU A 113 9.56 2.54 4.11
CA GLU A 113 10.49 1.54 4.67
C GLU A 113 10.55 1.55 6.19
N GLU A 114 10.81 2.70 6.79
CA GLU A 114 10.93 2.85 8.24
C GLU A 114 9.62 2.66 9.00
N CYS A 115 8.49 2.76 8.28
CA CYS A 115 7.16 2.60 8.86
C CYS A 115 6.70 1.14 8.88
N LEU A 116 7.34 0.25 8.10
CA LEU A 116 6.98 -1.17 8.03
C LEU A 116 7.37 -1.88 9.33
N SER A 117 6.46 -2.70 9.88
CA SER A 117 6.76 -3.54 11.03
C SER A 117 7.74 -4.69 10.67
N GLU A 118 8.34 -5.31 11.67
CA GLU A 118 9.27 -6.44 11.45
C GLU A 118 8.61 -7.64 10.74
N ASP A 119 7.30 -7.82 10.91
CA ASP A 119 6.50 -8.88 10.30
C ASP A 119 5.51 -8.35 9.24
N CYS A 120 5.78 -7.18 8.67
CA CYS A 120 4.90 -6.59 7.67
C CYS A 120 4.75 -7.48 6.44
N VAL A 121 3.52 -7.58 5.97
CA VAL A 121 3.21 -8.19 4.66
C VAL A 121 3.00 -7.08 3.64
N ILE A 122 3.69 -7.15 2.51
CA ILE A 122 3.50 -6.24 1.39
C ILE A 122 2.83 -7.01 0.26
N VAL A 123 1.75 -6.46 -0.27
CA VAL A 123 0.98 -7.02 -1.40
C VAL A 123 1.01 -6.00 -2.53
N LEU A 124 1.58 -6.37 -3.68
CA LEU A 124 1.62 -5.55 -4.88
C LEU A 124 0.72 -6.18 -5.95
N ASP A 125 -0.34 -5.48 -6.33
CA ASP A 125 -1.28 -5.93 -7.38
C ASP A 125 -0.71 -5.71 -8.80
N ASP A 126 -1.43 -6.21 -9.80
CA ASP A 126 -1.07 -6.16 -11.23
C ASP A 126 0.33 -6.76 -11.55
N GLY A 127 0.76 -7.78 -10.81
CA GLY A 127 2.10 -8.38 -10.90
C GLY A 127 2.47 -8.99 -12.26
N ASN A 128 1.52 -9.05 -13.22
CA ASN A 128 1.81 -9.45 -14.61
C ASN A 128 2.51 -8.34 -15.41
N ARG A 129 2.57 -7.11 -14.87
CA ARG A 129 3.27 -6.01 -15.53
C ARG A 129 4.75 -6.03 -15.20
N GLU A 130 5.59 -5.67 -16.17
CA GLU A 130 7.05 -5.67 -15.99
C GLU A 130 7.52 -4.63 -14.96
N GLU A 131 6.83 -3.49 -14.86
CA GLU A 131 7.18 -2.44 -13.87
C GLU A 131 6.94 -2.91 -12.43
N GLU A 132 5.84 -3.61 -12.17
CA GLU A 132 5.53 -4.20 -10.86
C GLU A 132 6.49 -5.34 -10.51
N LYS A 133 6.90 -6.14 -11.49
CA LYS A 133 7.94 -7.15 -11.28
C LYS A 133 9.27 -6.53 -10.85
N GLN A 134 9.70 -5.46 -11.53
CA GLN A 134 10.91 -4.73 -11.18
C GLN A 134 10.80 -4.09 -9.80
N ALA A 135 9.65 -3.50 -9.47
CA ALA A 135 9.38 -2.96 -8.15
C ALA A 135 9.50 -4.03 -7.06
N ALA A 136 8.83 -5.18 -7.23
CA ALA A 136 8.86 -6.28 -6.27
C ALA A 136 10.28 -6.83 -6.05
N GLN A 137 11.05 -7.01 -7.13
CA GLN A 137 12.44 -7.47 -7.03
C GLN A 137 13.30 -6.48 -6.26
N ARG A 138 13.16 -5.18 -6.56
CA ARG A 138 13.94 -4.15 -5.91
C ARG A 138 13.56 -3.94 -4.44
N TRP A 139 12.27 -4.10 -4.11
CA TRP A 139 11.81 -4.13 -2.71
C TRP A 139 12.36 -5.33 -1.95
N GLY A 140 12.44 -6.51 -2.62
CA GLY A 140 13.07 -7.68 -2.02
C GLY A 140 14.53 -7.43 -1.64
N GLU A 141 15.30 -6.75 -2.51
CA GLU A 141 16.69 -6.36 -2.23
C GLU A 141 16.76 -5.33 -1.09
N LEU A 142 15.91 -4.28 -1.12
CA LEU A 142 15.85 -3.24 -0.10
C LEU A 142 15.57 -3.80 1.28
N LEU A 143 14.56 -4.66 1.39
CA LEU A 143 14.06 -5.18 2.65
C LEU A 143 14.72 -6.49 3.09
N GLY A 144 15.61 -7.05 2.26
CA GLY A 144 16.19 -8.38 2.50
C GLY A 144 15.15 -9.50 2.56
N SER A 145 14.07 -9.35 1.79
CA SER A 145 12.87 -10.20 1.82
C SER A 145 12.80 -11.11 0.60
N GLU A 146 12.24 -12.31 0.79
CA GLU A 146 11.87 -13.18 -0.31
C GLU A 146 10.67 -12.58 -1.07
N VAL A 147 10.71 -12.64 -2.41
CA VAL A 147 9.64 -12.17 -3.30
C VAL A 147 8.86 -13.37 -3.81
N GLU A 148 7.61 -13.48 -3.40
CA GLU A 148 6.72 -14.55 -3.83
C GLU A 148 5.73 -14.03 -4.89
N TYR A 149 5.75 -14.65 -6.08
CA TYR A 149 4.76 -14.36 -7.11
C TYR A 149 3.57 -15.29 -7.00
N LYS A 150 2.37 -14.73 -6.90
CA LYS A 150 1.09 -15.44 -6.95
C LYS A 150 0.46 -15.21 -8.33
N GLY A 151 0.35 -16.28 -9.10
CA GLY A 151 -0.33 -16.26 -10.40
C GLY A 151 -1.80 -15.83 -10.29
N GLY A 152 -2.40 -15.58 -11.45
CA GLY A 152 -3.80 -15.17 -11.57
C GLY A 152 -4.00 -14.24 -12.76
N PRO A 153 -5.24 -13.77 -13.01
CA PRO A 153 -5.52 -12.90 -14.15
C PRO A 153 -4.68 -11.63 -14.21
N LYS A 154 -4.38 -11.03 -13.06
CA LYS A 154 -3.52 -9.85 -12.94
C LYS A 154 -2.13 -10.17 -12.39
N GLY A 155 -2.00 -11.26 -11.63
CA GLY A 155 -0.82 -11.59 -10.85
C GLY A 155 -0.65 -10.68 -9.63
N THR A 156 0.08 -11.16 -8.63
CA THR A 156 0.33 -10.41 -7.39
C THR A 156 1.70 -10.81 -6.85
N TYR A 157 2.46 -9.85 -6.36
CA TYR A 157 3.67 -10.12 -5.59
C TYR A 157 3.39 -9.96 -4.09
N VAL A 158 3.98 -10.85 -3.30
CA VAL A 158 3.92 -10.81 -1.84
C VAL A 158 5.33 -10.84 -1.28
N LEU A 159 5.64 -9.90 -0.39
CA LEU A 159 6.88 -9.84 0.36
C LEU A 159 6.54 -9.87 1.86
N ARG A 160 7.51 -10.33 2.66
CA ARG A 160 7.41 -10.32 4.13
C ARG A 160 8.70 -9.77 4.71
N THR A 161 8.62 -8.67 5.45
CA THR A 161 9.76 -8.17 6.21
C THR A 161 10.18 -9.19 7.27
N GLY A 162 11.42 -9.10 7.79
CA GLY A 162 11.91 -10.00 8.83
C GLY A 162 12.30 -11.42 8.38
N LYS A 163 11.83 -11.90 7.24
CA LYS A 163 12.29 -13.15 6.64
C LYS A 163 13.44 -12.85 5.68
N LYS A 164 14.68 -13.06 6.15
CA LYS A 164 15.85 -13.02 5.26
C LYS A 164 15.71 -14.08 4.19
N ALA A 165 15.92 -13.71 2.94
CA ALA A 165 16.12 -14.66 1.84
C ALA A 165 17.27 -15.60 2.24
N GLN A 166 17.01 -16.91 2.27
CA GLN A 166 18.02 -17.96 2.54
C GLN A 166 18.86 -18.22 1.30
#